data_717f2339de841abb09a56c2ae5aa3893
#
_entry.id   717f2339de841abb09a56c2ae5aa3893
#
_cell.length_a   1.000
_cell.length_b   1.000
_cell.length_c   1.000
_cell.angle_alpha   90.00
_cell.angle_beta   90.00
_cell.angle_gamma   90.00
#
_symmetry.space_group_name_H-M   'P 1'
#
loop_
_entity.id
_entity.type
_entity.pdbx_description
1 polymer ?
#
loop_
_entity_poly.entity_id
_entity_poly.type
_entity_poly.pdbx_seq_one_letter_code
_entity_poly.pdbx_strand_id
1 'polypeptide(L)'
;MGFQRDFNTKFFPLTEPLIPDAESRIMSLRDGKKKMSKSDESDFSRINLTDDPDLISQKIKKAKTDSAPIPKNLKELDKRPEALNLIQIYSSINKLEIEKVLNEFGGKNFSEFKNKLGDSLIESICPIGKKIKEYLNDSQYLEKVLIDGSQKASEIATKNLEEIYDIVGLKKFTWNSVFNLYNIYKC
;
A
#
# COMPACT_ATOMS: atom_id res chain seq x y z
N MET A 1 12.48 -16.58 13.40
CA MET A 1 13.78 -17.26 13.18
C MET A 1 13.84 -18.64 13.83
N GLY A 2 12.70 -19.24 14.13
CA GLY A 2 12.60 -20.59 14.69
C GLY A 2 13.21 -21.64 13.75
N PHE A 3 12.80 -21.65 12.47
CA PHE A 3 13.21 -22.67 11.51
C PHE A 3 14.73 -22.86 11.42
N GLN A 4 15.51 -21.80 11.24
CA GLN A 4 16.97 -21.90 11.13
C GLN A 4 17.62 -22.44 12.41
N ARG A 5 17.09 -22.07 13.58
CA ARG A 5 17.55 -22.56 14.86
C ARG A 5 17.17 -24.04 15.06
N ASP A 6 15.91 -24.38 14.76
CA ASP A 6 15.35 -25.68 15.08
C ASP A 6 15.89 -26.77 14.14
N PHE A 7 16.26 -26.42 12.91
CA PHE A 7 16.85 -27.34 11.91
C PHE A 7 18.35 -27.09 11.65
N ASN A 8 19.01 -26.23 12.43
CA ASN A 8 20.43 -25.89 12.32
C ASN A 8 20.86 -25.57 10.88
N THR A 9 20.08 -24.75 10.19
CA THR A 9 20.29 -24.39 8.77
C THR A 9 20.30 -22.89 8.56
N LYS A 10 20.88 -22.43 7.45
CA LYS A 10 20.82 -21.02 6.99
C LYS A 10 19.94 -20.86 5.74
N PHE A 11 18.93 -21.69 5.58
CA PHE A 11 18.10 -21.74 4.38
C PHE A 11 17.42 -20.40 4.06
N PHE A 12 16.73 -19.80 5.04
CA PHE A 12 16.08 -18.51 4.82
C PHE A 12 17.02 -17.34 5.07
N PRO A 13 17.20 -16.42 4.10
CA PRO A 13 17.97 -15.20 4.35
C PRO A 13 17.31 -14.33 5.43
N LEU A 14 18.12 -13.61 6.19
CA LEU A 14 17.62 -12.59 7.09
C LEU A 14 17.13 -11.40 6.25
N THR A 15 15.86 -11.06 6.41
CA THR A 15 15.28 -9.89 5.76
C THR A 15 15.50 -8.66 6.62
N GLU A 16 15.98 -7.58 6.01
CA GLU A 16 16.07 -6.28 6.66
C GLU A 16 14.83 -5.45 6.35
N PRO A 17 14.34 -4.64 7.29
CA PRO A 17 13.20 -3.77 7.05
C PRO A 17 13.60 -2.65 6.07
N LEU A 18 12.81 -2.46 5.00
CA LEU A 18 12.89 -1.28 4.15
C LEU A 18 11.91 -0.24 4.69
N ILE A 19 12.40 0.71 5.46
CA ILE A 19 11.61 1.79 6.05
C ILE A 19 11.93 3.07 5.28
N PRO A 20 10.98 3.66 4.53
CA PRO A 20 11.17 4.96 3.90
C PRO A 20 11.45 6.05 4.95
N ASP A 21 12.35 6.97 4.66
CA ASP A 21 12.72 8.08 5.56
C ASP A 21 11.56 9.04 5.83
N ALA A 22 10.64 9.17 4.87
CA ALA A 22 9.47 10.03 5.00
C ALA A 22 8.19 9.18 5.05
N GLU A 23 7.38 9.41 6.06
CA GLU A 23 5.93 9.17 6.10
C GLU A 23 5.47 7.76 5.75
N SER A 24 5.97 6.80 6.49
CA SER A 24 5.56 5.39 6.36
C SER A 24 4.06 5.15 6.67
N ARG A 25 3.33 6.16 7.18
CA ARG A 25 1.96 5.98 7.67
C ARG A 25 1.04 7.16 7.36
N ILE A 26 0.20 7.00 6.36
CA ILE A 26 -0.87 7.95 6.02
C ILE A 26 -2.08 7.72 6.92
N MET A 27 -2.63 8.81 7.46
CA MET A 27 -3.79 8.78 8.35
C MET A 27 -5.09 9.03 7.59
N SER A 28 -6.22 8.66 8.21
CA SER A 28 -7.55 8.88 7.67
C SER A 28 -7.82 10.38 7.42
N LEU A 29 -8.49 10.69 6.32
CA LEU A 29 -8.93 12.07 6.03
C LEU A 29 -10.00 12.57 7.02
N ARG A 30 -10.62 11.66 7.79
CA ARG A 30 -11.68 11.97 8.77
C ARG A 30 -11.16 12.01 10.21
N ASP A 31 -9.97 11.41 10.44
CA ASP A 31 -9.37 11.33 11.77
C ASP A 31 -7.84 11.20 11.64
N GLY A 32 -7.11 12.27 11.93
CA GLY A 32 -5.65 12.32 11.84
C GLY A 32 -4.91 11.41 12.83
N LYS A 33 -5.61 10.74 13.74
CA LYS A 33 -5.04 9.77 14.69
C LYS A 33 -5.25 8.31 14.27
N LYS A 34 -6.17 8.06 13.33
CA LYS A 34 -6.52 6.73 12.84
C LYS A 34 -5.83 6.46 11.51
N LYS A 35 -5.14 5.33 11.36
CA LYS A 35 -4.53 4.95 10.08
C LYS A 35 -5.58 4.84 8.98
N MET A 36 -5.28 5.36 7.79
CA MET A 36 -6.11 5.17 6.60
C MET A 36 -6.31 3.68 6.33
N SER A 37 -7.56 3.24 6.13
CA SER A 37 -7.90 1.83 5.95
C SER A 37 -8.88 1.63 4.79
N LYS A 38 -8.67 0.55 4.02
CA LYS A 38 -9.62 0.13 2.96
C LYS A 38 -10.95 -0.36 3.53
N SER A 39 -10.95 -0.87 4.74
CA SER A 39 -12.14 -1.41 5.43
C SER A 39 -12.87 -0.39 6.31
N ASP A 40 -12.52 0.90 6.23
CA ASP A 40 -13.29 1.94 6.91
C ASP A 40 -14.67 2.07 6.26
N GLU A 41 -15.74 2.21 7.07
CA GLU A 41 -17.12 2.33 6.58
C GLU A 41 -17.30 3.56 5.68
N SER A 42 -16.63 4.66 6.01
CA SER A 42 -16.69 5.89 5.23
C SER A 42 -15.68 5.89 4.09
N ASP A 43 -16.15 5.94 2.86
CA ASP A 43 -15.29 6.13 1.68
C ASP A 43 -14.57 7.49 1.69
N PHE A 44 -15.09 8.48 2.40
CA PHE A 44 -14.44 9.79 2.61
C PHE A 44 -13.25 9.75 3.58
N SER A 45 -12.94 8.60 4.16
CA SER A 45 -11.76 8.42 5.03
C SER A 45 -10.46 8.24 4.25
N ARG A 46 -10.54 7.96 2.93
CA ARG A 46 -9.41 7.58 2.08
C ARG A 46 -9.54 8.09 0.64
N ILE A 47 -8.44 8.07 -0.08
CA ILE A 47 -8.40 8.21 -1.54
C ILE A 47 -8.13 6.83 -2.14
N ASN A 48 -8.98 6.39 -3.06
CA ASN A 48 -8.77 5.17 -3.82
C ASN A 48 -8.06 5.50 -5.15
N LEU A 49 -7.23 4.60 -5.66
CA LEU A 49 -6.55 4.80 -6.96
C LEU A 49 -7.51 4.89 -8.15
N THR A 50 -8.75 4.45 -7.97
CA THR A 50 -9.81 4.47 -8.99
C THR A 50 -10.78 5.64 -8.85
N ASP A 51 -10.60 6.51 -7.84
CA ASP A 51 -11.41 7.71 -7.65
C ASP A 51 -11.23 8.64 -8.88
N ASP A 52 -12.33 9.25 -9.30
CA ASP A 52 -12.28 10.27 -10.34
C ASP A 52 -11.86 11.64 -9.79
N PRO A 53 -11.52 12.61 -10.66
CA PRO A 53 -11.06 13.95 -10.22
C PRO A 53 -12.06 14.66 -9.30
N ASP A 54 -13.35 14.56 -9.58
CA ASP A 54 -14.38 15.25 -8.80
C ASP A 54 -14.51 14.64 -7.41
N LEU A 55 -14.46 13.31 -7.31
CA LEU A 55 -14.50 12.61 -6.03
C LEU A 55 -13.25 12.88 -5.18
N ILE A 56 -12.06 12.91 -5.79
CA ILE A 56 -10.82 13.31 -5.08
C ILE A 56 -10.96 14.71 -4.52
N SER A 57 -11.40 15.69 -5.34
CA SER A 57 -11.61 17.06 -4.90
C SER A 57 -12.61 17.15 -3.75
N GLN A 58 -13.73 16.42 -3.83
CA GLN A 58 -14.72 16.40 -2.77
C GLN A 58 -14.18 15.79 -1.47
N LYS A 59 -13.45 14.67 -1.55
CA LYS A 59 -12.84 14.01 -0.39
C LYS A 59 -11.85 14.92 0.32
N ILE A 60 -11.00 15.62 -0.42
CA ILE A 60 -10.02 16.56 0.15
C ILE A 60 -10.71 17.79 0.74
N LYS A 61 -11.70 18.37 0.06
CA LYS A 61 -12.48 19.50 0.61
C LYS A 61 -13.16 19.13 1.94
N LYS A 62 -13.69 17.91 2.05
CA LYS A 62 -14.35 17.38 3.25
C LYS A 62 -13.38 16.75 4.27
N ALA A 63 -12.09 16.65 3.97
CA ALA A 63 -11.10 16.16 4.93
C ALA A 63 -11.14 17.03 6.20
N LYS A 64 -11.04 16.37 7.35
CA LYS A 64 -11.14 17.05 8.65
C LYS A 64 -9.95 17.97 8.87
N THR A 65 -10.20 19.20 9.26
CA THR A 65 -9.25 20.20 9.75
C THR A 65 -9.92 21.03 10.81
N ASP A 66 -9.15 21.63 11.70
CA ASP A 66 -9.65 22.64 12.62
C ASP A 66 -9.83 24.00 11.90
N SER A 67 -10.35 25.00 12.62
CA SER A 67 -10.64 26.33 12.10
C SER A 67 -9.44 27.30 12.11
N ALA A 68 -8.32 26.90 12.73
CA ALA A 68 -7.15 27.75 12.80
C ALA A 68 -6.35 27.72 11.48
N PRO A 69 -5.62 28.77 11.14
CA PRO A 69 -4.72 28.78 9.97
C PRO A 69 -3.69 27.66 10.01
N ILE A 70 -3.10 27.34 8.87
CA ILE A 70 -2.04 26.33 8.76
C ILE A 70 -0.87 26.75 9.68
N PRO A 71 -0.31 25.80 10.46
CA PRO A 71 0.86 26.07 11.31
C PRO A 71 2.03 26.63 10.53
N LYS A 72 2.82 27.50 11.16
CA LYS A 72 4.02 28.07 10.54
C LYS A 72 5.30 27.27 10.80
N ASN A 73 5.25 26.34 11.74
CA ASN A 73 6.41 25.56 12.15
C ASN A 73 6.03 24.13 12.56
N LEU A 74 7.01 23.22 12.59
CA LEU A 74 6.82 21.82 12.92
C LEU A 74 6.26 21.61 14.33
N LYS A 75 6.69 22.40 15.33
CA LYS A 75 6.25 22.26 16.72
C LYS A 75 4.75 22.49 16.90
N GLU A 76 4.18 23.40 16.12
CA GLU A 76 2.74 23.64 16.11
C GLU A 76 2.02 22.55 15.31
N LEU A 77 2.62 22.08 14.22
CA LEU A 77 2.07 21.06 13.34
C LEU A 77 1.91 19.72 14.07
N ASP A 78 2.88 19.30 14.88
CA ASP A 78 2.85 18.05 15.65
C ASP A 78 1.67 17.96 16.62
N LYS A 79 1.13 19.08 17.04
CA LYS A 79 -0.05 19.15 17.92
C LYS A 79 -1.38 19.06 17.18
N ARG A 80 -1.35 19.06 15.85
CA ARG A 80 -2.53 19.13 14.97
C ARG A 80 -2.51 17.98 13.95
N PRO A 81 -2.88 16.75 14.36
CA PRO A 81 -2.70 15.53 13.58
C PRO A 81 -3.43 15.56 12.23
N GLU A 82 -4.58 16.20 12.11
CA GLU A 82 -5.28 16.34 10.84
C GLU A 82 -4.53 17.26 9.86
N ALA A 83 -3.96 18.37 10.36
CA ALA A 83 -3.14 19.27 9.58
C ALA A 83 -1.83 18.58 9.15
N LEU A 84 -1.18 17.90 10.09
CA LEU A 84 0.03 17.12 9.84
C LEU A 84 -0.20 16.11 8.71
N ASN A 85 -1.26 15.31 8.79
CA ASN A 85 -1.57 14.31 7.77
C ASN A 85 -1.72 14.90 6.38
N LEU A 86 -2.47 16.00 6.22
CA LEU A 86 -2.67 16.62 4.90
C LEU A 86 -1.38 17.24 4.35
N ILE A 87 -0.57 17.88 5.21
CA ILE A 87 0.73 18.45 4.84
C ILE A 87 1.71 17.35 4.44
N GLN A 88 1.74 16.25 5.15
CA GLN A 88 2.53 15.08 4.83
C GLN A 88 2.14 14.48 3.47
N ILE A 89 0.87 14.31 3.20
CA ILE A 89 0.39 13.83 1.89
C ILE A 89 0.86 14.78 0.77
N TYR A 90 0.75 16.10 0.97
CA TYR A 90 1.19 17.09 -0.03
C TYR A 90 2.70 17.05 -0.25
N SER A 91 3.46 16.99 0.84
CA SER A 91 4.92 16.86 0.86
C SER A 91 5.36 15.62 0.06
N SER A 92 4.81 14.45 0.37
CA SER A 92 5.16 13.19 -0.29
C SER A 92 4.85 13.18 -1.77
N ILE A 93 3.64 13.64 -2.18
CA ILE A 93 3.24 13.64 -3.59
C ILE A 93 4.09 14.59 -4.42
N ASN A 94 4.41 15.77 -3.88
CA ASN A 94 5.20 16.77 -4.58
C ASN A 94 6.72 16.64 -4.35
N LYS A 95 7.15 15.65 -3.54
CA LYS A 95 8.56 15.42 -3.17
C LYS A 95 9.21 16.67 -2.57
N LEU A 96 8.48 17.33 -1.68
CA LEU A 96 8.91 18.57 -1.00
C LEU A 96 9.16 18.27 0.48
N GLU A 97 10.16 18.92 1.06
CA GLU A 97 10.34 18.93 2.51
C GLU A 97 9.17 19.66 3.20
N ILE A 98 8.76 19.17 4.38
CA ILE A 98 7.62 19.76 5.12
C ILE A 98 7.84 21.24 5.41
N GLU A 99 9.08 21.65 5.73
CA GLU A 99 9.43 23.04 5.96
C GLU A 99 9.15 23.93 4.72
N LYS A 100 9.38 23.43 3.51
CA LYS A 100 9.04 24.18 2.28
C LYS A 100 7.54 24.36 2.15
N VAL A 101 6.76 23.33 2.46
CA VAL A 101 5.29 23.40 2.46
C VAL A 101 4.79 24.40 3.50
N LEU A 102 5.36 24.40 4.71
CA LEU A 102 5.02 25.34 5.77
C LEU A 102 5.42 26.78 5.41
N ASN A 103 6.53 26.99 4.70
CA ASN A 103 6.93 28.32 4.23
C ASN A 103 5.96 28.87 3.18
N GLU A 104 5.38 28.01 2.33
CA GLU A 104 4.43 28.42 1.28
C GLU A 104 3.02 28.67 1.84
N PHE A 105 2.55 27.81 2.73
CA PHE A 105 1.15 27.80 3.17
C PHE A 105 0.96 28.23 4.63
N GLY A 106 2.01 28.34 5.43
CA GLY A 106 1.93 28.68 6.85
C GLY A 106 1.22 30.03 7.08
N GLY A 107 0.23 30.01 7.96
CA GLY A 107 -0.63 31.16 8.26
C GLY A 107 -1.78 31.38 7.29
N LYS A 108 -1.87 30.64 6.18
CA LYS A 108 -3.00 30.69 5.24
C LYS A 108 -4.15 29.78 5.69
N ASN A 109 -5.33 29.97 5.08
CA ASN A 109 -6.49 29.14 5.31
C ASN A 109 -6.36 27.77 4.62
N PHE A 110 -6.93 26.73 5.21
CA PHE A 110 -6.94 25.38 4.66
C PHE A 110 -7.66 25.25 3.31
N SER A 111 -8.58 26.16 2.95
CA SER A 111 -9.31 26.07 1.69
C SER A 111 -8.39 26.17 0.47
N GLU A 112 -7.46 27.13 0.47
CA GLU A 112 -6.47 27.30 -0.61
C GLU A 112 -5.54 26.08 -0.70
N PHE A 113 -5.03 25.64 0.44
CA PHE A 113 -4.17 24.46 0.54
C PHE A 113 -4.87 23.19 0.07
N LYS A 114 -6.11 22.95 0.49
CA LYS A 114 -6.89 21.77 0.06
C LYS A 114 -7.16 21.73 -1.44
N ASN A 115 -7.35 22.90 -2.07
CA ASN A 115 -7.46 22.96 -3.53
C ASN A 115 -6.15 22.50 -4.19
N LYS A 116 -5.01 23.05 -3.76
CA LYS A 116 -3.68 22.65 -4.26
C LYS A 116 -3.37 21.18 -4.02
N LEU A 117 -3.69 20.67 -2.84
CA LEU A 117 -3.54 19.26 -2.51
C LEU A 117 -4.43 18.39 -3.42
N GLY A 118 -5.67 18.80 -3.66
CA GLY A 118 -6.58 18.11 -4.58
C GLY A 118 -6.01 18.04 -6.00
N ASP A 119 -5.51 19.16 -6.52
CA ASP A 119 -4.90 19.24 -7.85
C ASP A 119 -3.68 18.30 -7.97
N SER A 120 -2.77 18.32 -6.99
CA SER A 120 -1.59 17.43 -6.97
C SER A 120 -1.97 15.95 -6.89
N LEU A 121 -3.02 15.61 -6.12
CA LEU A 121 -3.54 14.25 -6.04
C LEU A 121 -4.17 13.79 -7.35
N ILE A 122 -4.95 14.65 -8.00
CA ILE A 122 -5.57 14.37 -9.30
C ILE A 122 -4.49 14.10 -10.34
N GLU A 123 -3.49 14.97 -10.42
CA GLU A 123 -2.38 14.82 -11.36
C GLU A 123 -1.61 13.51 -11.17
N SER A 124 -1.41 13.10 -9.91
CA SER A 124 -0.63 11.90 -9.58
C SER A 124 -1.43 10.60 -9.65
N ILE A 125 -2.71 10.61 -9.25
CA ILE A 125 -3.52 9.40 -9.07
C ILE A 125 -4.35 9.07 -10.31
N CYS A 126 -4.95 10.06 -10.99
CA CYS A 126 -5.83 9.81 -12.11
C CYS A 126 -5.19 9.05 -13.28
N PRO A 127 -3.90 9.29 -13.64
CA PRO A 127 -3.23 8.46 -14.66
C PRO A 127 -3.14 6.99 -14.27
N ILE A 128 -2.91 6.70 -12.97
CA ILE A 128 -2.88 5.32 -12.45
C ILE A 128 -4.27 4.71 -12.53
N GLY A 129 -5.30 5.45 -12.08
CA GLY A 129 -6.69 5.02 -12.14
C GLY A 129 -7.17 4.71 -13.57
N LYS A 130 -6.75 5.53 -14.54
CA LYS A 130 -7.02 5.29 -15.95
C LYS A 130 -6.42 3.97 -16.43
N LYS A 131 -5.15 3.72 -16.11
CA LYS A 131 -4.46 2.46 -16.42
C LYS A 131 -5.14 1.24 -15.78
N ILE A 132 -5.57 1.36 -14.54
CA ILE A 132 -6.31 0.29 -13.84
C ILE A 132 -7.59 -0.02 -14.60
N LYS A 133 -8.37 0.99 -15.00
CA LYS A 133 -9.61 0.80 -15.78
C LYS A 133 -9.35 0.18 -17.17
N GLU A 134 -8.28 0.58 -17.85
CA GLU A 134 -7.85 -0.02 -19.12
C GLU A 134 -7.58 -1.52 -18.95
N TYR A 135 -6.78 -1.92 -17.94
CA TYR A 135 -6.48 -3.33 -17.70
C TYR A 135 -7.71 -4.14 -17.26
N LEU A 136 -8.59 -3.56 -16.45
CA LEU A 136 -9.83 -4.24 -16.03
C LEU A 136 -10.77 -4.53 -17.22
N ASN A 137 -10.67 -3.76 -18.29
CA ASN A 137 -11.44 -4.00 -19.53
C ASN A 137 -10.78 -5.03 -20.48
N ASP A 138 -9.53 -5.42 -20.21
CA ASP A 138 -8.79 -6.42 -20.98
C ASP A 138 -8.56 -7.69 -20.12
N SER A 139 -9.61 -8.49 -19.99
CA SER A 139 -9.56 -9.73 -19.21
C SER A 139 -8.54 -10.73 -19.74
N GLN A 140 -8.35 -10.80 -21.06
CA GLN A 140 -7.39 -11.72 -21.68
C GLN A 140 -5.95 -11.36 -21.34
N TYR A 141 -5.64 -10.06 -21.35
CA TYR A 141 -4.33 -9.58 -20.92
C TYR A 141 -4.07 -9.87 -19.42
N LEU A 142 -5.07 -9.62 -18.57
CA LEU A 142 -4.95 -9.91 -17.14
C LEU A 142 -4.76 -11.39 -16.88
N GLU A 143 -5.52 -12.25 -17.55
CA GLU A 143 -5.38 -13.70 -17.41
C GLU A 143 -3.97 -14.16 -17.81
N LYS A 144 -3.46 -13.67 -18.95
CA LYS A 144 -2.09 -13.97 -19.39
C LYS A 144 -1.05 -13.54 -18.34
N VAL A 145 -1.15 -12.31 -17.79
CA VAL A 145 -0.22 -11.82 -16.75
C VAL A 145 -0.27 -12.70 -15.51
N LEU A 146 -1.47 -13.13 -15.11
CA LEU A 146 -1.65 -14.02 -13.96
C LEU A 146 -1.05 -15.41 -14.19
N ILE A 147 -1.26 -15.98 -15.39
CA ILE A 147 -0.68 -17.30 -15.74
C ILE A 147 0.83 -17.23 -15.78
N ASP A 148 1.40 -16.26 -16.49
CA ASP A 148 2.86 -16.06 -16.59
C ASP A 148 3.49 -15.82 -15.20
N GLY A 149 2.83 -15.00 -14.37
CA GLY A 149 3.26 -14.73 -12.99
C GLY A 149 3.18 -15.97 -12.09
N SER A 150 2.10 -16.72 -12.18
CA SER A 150 1.90 -17.97 -11.43
C SER A 150 2.95 -19.01 -11.80
N GLN A 151 3.26 -19.18 -13.08
CA GLN A 151 4.29 -20.11 -13.52
C GLN A 151 5.66 -19.76 -12.94
N LYS A 152 6.09 -18.51 -13.07
CA LYS A 152 7.37 -18.03 -12.49
C LYS A 152 7.43 -18.20 -10.98
N ALA A 153 6.35 -17.88 -10.28
CA ALA A 153 6.26 -18.06 -8.83
C ALA A 153 6.32 -19.53 -8.44
N SER A 154 5.64 -20.42 -9.18
CA SER A 154 5.64 -21.87 -8.95
C SER A 154 7.02 -22.47 -9.15
N GLU A 155 7.77 -22.08 -10.17
CA GLU A 155 9.14 -22.57 -10.40
C GLU A 155 10.06 -22.27 -9.20
N ILE A 156 10.00 -21.05 -8.67
CA ILE A 156 10.80 -20.64 -7.50
C ILE A 156 10.29 -21.35 -6.23
N ALA A 157 8.97 -21.38 -6.02
CA ALA A 157 8.38 -21.95 -4.83
C ALA A 157 8.59 -23.46 -4.76
N THR A 158 8.45 -24.18 -5.87
CA THR A 158 8.65 -25.65 -5.93
C THR A 158 10.07 -26.00 -5.54
N LYS A 159 11.07 -25.30 -6.11
CA LYS A 159 12.47 -25.54 -5.76
C LYS A 159 12.73 -25.33 -4.27
N ASN A 160 12.27 -24.21 -3.73
CA ASN A 160 12.44 -23.91 -2.31
C ASN A 160 11.72 -24.92 -1.43
N LEU A 161 10.52 -25.36 -1.82
CA LEU A 161 9.74 -26.33 -1.08
C LEU A 161 10.40 -27.70 -1.05
N GLU A 162 11.01 -28.15 -2.15
CA GLU A 162 11.78 -29.39 -2.22
C GLU A 162 12.95 -29.39 -1.24
N GLU A 163 13.70 -28.28 -1.20
CA GLU A 163 14.81 -28.12 -0.25
C GLU A 163 14.31 -28.08 1.22
N ILE A 164 13.18 -27.44 1.48
CA ILE A 164 12.55 -27.43 2.81
C ILE A 164 12.13 -28.85 3.23
N TYR A 165 11.54 -29.65 2.33
CA TYR A 165 11.16 -31.03 2.61
C TYR A 165 12.35 -31.89 2.99
N ASP A 166 13.48 -31.71 2.31
CA ASP A 166 14.72 -32.42 2.64
C ASP A 166 15.26 -32.00 4.02
N ILE A 167 15.23 -30.70 4.35
CA ILE A 167 15.69 -30.17 5.64
C ILE A 167 14.85 -30.70 6.80
N VAL A 168 13.51 -30.73 6.64
CA VAL A 168 12.59 -31.15 7.71
C VAL A 168 12.35 -32.67 7.73
N GLY A 169 12.90 -33.43 6.78
CA GLY A 169 12.76 -34.85 6.67
C GLY A 169 11.37 -35.32 6.21
N LEU A 170 10.63 -34.49 5.48
CA LEU A 170 9.33 -34.87 4.93
C LEU A 170 9.50 -35.64 3.62
N LYS A 171 8.67 -36.66 3.44
CA LYS A 171 8.65 -37.43 2.20
C LYS A 171 8.02 -36.64 1.07
N LYS A 172 8.74 -36.53 -0.06
CA LYS A 172 8.21 -35.91 -1.28
C LYS A 172 7.16 -36.84 -1.91
N PHE A 173 5.93 -36.36 -2.03
CA PHE A 173 4.89 -37.01 -2.81
C PHE A 173 4.78 -36.34 -4.18
N THR A 174 5.01 -37.09 -5.26
CA THR A 174 4.66 -36.65 -6.59
C THR A 174 3.17 -36.86 -6.81
N TRP A 175 2.52 -35.95 -7.60
CA TRP A 175 1.10 -36.10 -7.94
C TRP A 175 0.75 -37.48 -8.52
N ASN A 176 1.69 -38.11 -9.23
CA ASN A 176 1.54 -39.46 -9.73
C ASN A 176 1.45 -40.52 -8.61
N SER A 177 2.15 -40.33 -7.50
CA SER A 177 2.06 -41.23 -6.34
C SER A 177 0.72 -41.08 -5.59
N VAL A 178 0.17 -39.86 -5.54
CA VAL A 178 -1.16 -39.62 -4.93
C VAL A 178 -2.27 -40.22 -5.79
N PHE A 179 -2.19 -40.08 -7.12
CA PHE A 179 -3.15 -40.68 -8.06
C PHE A 179 -3.12 -42.22 -8.01
N ASN A 180 -1.96 -42.83 -7.87
CA ASN A 180 -1.82 -44.25 -7.70
C ASN A 180 -2.38 -44.76 -6.36
N LEU A 181 -2.17 -44.02 -5.27
CA LEU A 181 -2.77 -44.32 -3.97
C LEU A 181 -4.31 -44.23 -4.01
N TYR A 182 -4.86 -43.22 -4.67
CA TYR A 182 -6.31 -43.06 -4.82
C TYR A 182 -6.96 -44.20 -5.63
N ASN A 183 -6.25 -44.73 -6.62
CA ASN A 183 -6.73 -45.88 -7.42
C ASN A 183 -6.58 -47.22 -6.69
N ILE A 184 -5.66 -47.35 -5.73
CA ILE A 184 -5.51 -48.57 -4.91
C ILE A 184 -6.64 -48.71 -3.88
N TYR A 185 -7.22 -47.62 -3.40
CA TYR A 185 -8.32 -47.61 -2.43
C TYR A 185 -9.73 -47.61 -3.09
N LYS A 186 -9.82 -47.75 -4.42
CA LYS A 186 -11.09 -47.84 -5.15
C LYS A 186 -11.46 -49.25 -5.61
N CYS A 187 -10.71 -50.28 -5.15
CA CYS A 187 -11.07 -51.69 -5.31
C CYS A 187 -11.78 -52.23 -4.10
#